data_d550da5477a9f2879908c7997934558e
#
_entry.id   d550da5477a9f2879908c7997934558e
#
_cell.length_a   1.000
_cell.length_b   1.000
_cell.length_c   1.000
_cell.angle_alpha   90.00
_cell.angle_beta   90.00
_cell.angle_gamma   90.00
#
_symmetry.space_group_name_H-M   'P 1'
#
loop_
_entity.id
_entity.type
_entity.pdbx_description
1 polymer ?
#
loop_
_entity_poly.entity_id
_entity_poly.type
_entity_poly.pdbx_seq_one_letter_code
_entity_poly.pdbx_strand_id
1 'polypeptide(L)'
;MLTYNYRDIAFSPYSERWRERRKLFISELVGSKRVQSFSHALEEQVEQLIQSLSCLPPSTTEPINLNEKIFTLIDGFIGTVAFGRMSGAKLLKYNMFQQVFSEAMVVLSAFSAQDFFPASPISRWVDRFLGLEARYRAIFSELDAYFETVLSQHLSPGRVQVQSDRDNLVDVLIGLWKGQGKGQAVTKDDLKAIIMVIFTK
;
A
#
# COMPACT_ATOMS: atom_id res chain seq x y z
N MET A 1 -10.48 12.01 3.67
CA MET A 1 -9.43 12.38 2.73
C MET A 1 -8.45 11.22 2.60
N LEU A 2 -8.14 10.76 1.39
CA LEU A 2 -7.38 9.53 1.13
C LEU A 2 -5.99 9.47 1.79
N THR A 3 -5.43 10.58 2.22
CA THR A 3 -4.07 10.70 2.77
C THR A 3 -4.03 10.80 4.31
N TYR A 4 -5.03 10.32 5.02
CA TYR A 4 -5.12 10.45 6.49
C TYR A 4 -4.83 11.87 6.99
N ASN A 5 -5.43 12.89 6.34
CA ASN A 5 -5.20 14.31 6.62
C ASN A 5 -3.72 14.73 6.47
N TYR A 6 -3.10 14.32 5.37
CA TYR A 6 -1.69 14.63 5.07
C TYR A 6 -0.71 14.10 6.14
N ARG A 7 -0.99 12.92 6.69
CA ARG A 7 -0.07 12.25 7.63
C ARG A 7 0.93 11.34 6.95
N ASP A 8 0.78 11.12 5.65
CA ASP A 8 1.71 10.33 4.83
C ASP A 8 2.99 11.11 4.51
N ILE A 9 3.92 10.46 3.80
CA ILE A 9 5.21 11.07 3.41
C ILE A 9 5.13 11.73 2.04
N ALA A 10 4.20 11.29 1.16
CA ALA A 10 4.13 11.73 -0.22
C ALA A 10 3.39 13.07 -0.37
N PHE A 11 2.27 13.25 0.35
CA PHE A 11 1.39 14.42 0.22
C PHE A 11 1.43 15.37 1.42
N SER A 12 2.17 15.02 2.46
CA SER A 12 2.30 15.85 3.67
C SER A 12 3.10 17.12 3.38
N PRO A 13 2.67 18.30 3.84
CA PRO A 13 3.45 19.50 3.72
C PRO A 13 4.76 19.40 4.53
N TYR A 14 5.81 20.09 4.03
CA TYR A 14 7.10 20.11 4.71
C TYR A 14 6.95 20.64 6.14
N SER A 15 7.39 19.83 7.12
CA SER A 15 7.32 20.14 8.55
C SER A 15 8.36 19.30 9.30
N GLU A 16 8.63 19.62 10.57
CA GLU A 16 9.51 18.81 11.42
C GLU A 16 8.98 17.37 11.53
N ARG A 17 7.66 17.21 11.75
CA ARG A 17 6.99 15.91 11.80
C ARG A 17 7.13 15.12 10.48
N TRP A 18 7.06 15.79 9.33
CA TRP A 18 7.31 15.16 8.03
C TRP A 18 8.76 14.69 7.91
N ARG A 19 9.72 15.51 8.34
CA ARG A 19 11.16 15.17 8.32
C ARG A 19 11.46 13.94 9.16
N GLU A 20 10.91 13.85 10.35
CA GLU A 20 11.04 12.70 11.25
C GLU A 20 10.47 11.41 10.63
N ARG A 21 9.25 11.47 10.08
CA ARG A 21 8.62 10.32 9.40
C ARG A 21 9.42 9.88 8.17
N ARG A 22 9.88 10.82 7.37
CA ARG A 22 10.71 10.52 6.20
C ARG A 22 12.04 9.88 6.61
N LYS A 23 12.69 10.37 7.66
CA LYS A 23 13.91 9.78 8.19
C LYS A 23 13.66 8.33 8.61
N LEU A 24 12.62 8.09 9.39
CA LEU A 24 12.21 6.76 9.83
C LEU A 24 11.91 5.83 8.63
N PHE A 25 11.17 6.31 7.66
CA PHE A 25 10.85 5.56 6.44
C PHE A 25 12.12 5.13 5.70
N ILE A 26 13.05 6.07 5.48
CA ILE A 26 14.29 5.79 4.75
C ILE A 26 15.20 4.85 5.54
N SER A 27 15.38 5.07 6.86
CA SER A 27 16.31 4.25 7.65
C SER A 27 15.80 2.82 7.88
N GLU A 28 14.51 2.67 8.16
CA GLU A 28 13.96 1.40 8.64
C GLU A 28 13.29 0.56 7.55
N LEU A 29 12.70 1.21 6.55
CA LEU A 29 11.90 0.51 5.54
C LEU A 29 12.61 0.35 4.19
N VAL A 30 13.36 1.36 3.74
CA VAL A 30 14.02 1.34 2.42
C VAL A 30 15.55 1.43 2.50
N GLY A 31 16.13 1.27 3.68
CA GLY A 31 17.58 1.21 3.86
C GLY A 31 18.20 0.01 3.13
N SER A 32 19.46 0.13 2.66
CA SER A 32 20.12 -0.88 1.82
C SER A 32 20.06 -2.29 2.41
N LYS A 33 20.25 -2.46 3.72
CA LYS A 33 20.15 -3.76 4.39
C LYS A 33 18.74 -4.35 4.29
N ARG A 34 17.72 -3.50 4.42
CA ARG A 34 16.32 -3.91 4.33
C ARG A 34 15.96 -4.31 2.90
N VAL A 35 16.38 -3.53 1.92
CA VAL A 35 16.16 -3.86 0.50
C VAL A 35 16.83 -5.20 0.14
N GLN A 36 18.05 -5.45 0.64
CA GLN A 36 18.71 -6.74 0.45
C GLN A 36 17.96 -7.91 1.09
N SER A 37 17.30 -7.71 2.22
CA SER A 37 16.53 -8.79 2.87
C SER A 37 15.31 -9.23 2.06
N PHE A 38 14.86 -8.41 1.11
CA PHE A 38 13.72 -8.70 0.24
C PHE A 38 14.12 -9.42 -1.07
N SER A 39 15.41 -9.66 -1.33
CA SER A 39 15.88 -10.34 -2.56
C SER A 39 15.19 -11.69 -2.77
N HIS A 40 15.06 -12.46 -1.69
CA HIS A 40 14.41 -13.77 -1.75
C HIS A 40 12.92 -13.67 -2.17
N ALA A 41 12.19 -12.65 -1.71
CA ALA A 41 10.82 -12.44 -2.11
C ALA A 41 10.73 -12.08 -3.61
N LEU A 42 11.68 -11.31 -4.13
CA LEU A 42 11.77 -11.00 -5.55
C LEU A 42 12.09 -12.25 -6.38
N GLU A 43 13.07 -13.06 -5.96
CA GLU A 43 13.44 -14.31 -6.61
C GLU A 43 12.24 -15.27 -6.70
N GLU A 44 11.49 -15.44 -5.62
CA GLU A 44 10.28 -16.27 -5.59
C GLU A 44 9.24 -15.80 -6.61
N GLN A 45 9.02 -14.49 -6.72
CA GLN A 45 8.06 -13.94 -7.71
C GLN A 45 8.55 -14.09 -9.14
N VAL A 46 9.86 -13.95 -9.38
CA VAL A 46 10.47 -14.20 -10.69
C VAL A 46 10.35 -15.68 -11.09
N GLU A 47 10.59 -16.61 -10.18
CA GLU A 47 10.41 -18.04 -10.41
C GLU A 47 8.96 -18.37 -10.77
N GLN A 48 7.97 -17.80 -10.06
CA GLN A 48 6.56 -17.95 -10.38
C GLN A 48 6.23 -17.43 -11.77
N LEU A 49 6.79 -16.28 -12.17
CA LEU A 49 6.63 -15.75 -13.51
C LEU A 49 7.19 -16.73 -14.55
N ILE A 50 8.43 -17.20 -14.39
CA ILE A 50 9.07 -18.14 -15.31
C ILE A 50 8.25 -19.41 -15.41
N GLN A 51 7.79 -19.97 -14.30
CA GLN A 51 6.92 -21.15 -14.30
C GLN A 51 5.62 -20.90 -15.07
N SER A 52 4.97 -19.76 -14.84
CA SER A 52 3.73 -19.40 -15.54
C SER A 52 3.91 -19.28 -17.06
N LEU A 53 5.09 -18.88 -17.53
CA LEU A 53 5.43 -18.80 -18.96
C LEU A 53 5.82 -20.16 -19.52
N SER A 54 6.54 -20.98 -18.75
CA SER A 54 7.01 -22.31 -19.17
C SER A 54 5.88 -23.35 -19.27
N CYS A 55 4.82 -23.19 -18.46
CA CYS A 55 3.66 -24.07 -18.47
C CYS A 55 2.65 -23.77 -19.59
N LEU A 56 2.92 -22.80 -20.45
CA LEU A 56 2.05 -22.50 -21.60
C LEU A 56 2.17 -23.61 -22.64
N PRO A 57 1.04 -24.12 -23.17
CA PRO A 57 1.08 -25.16 -24.19
C PRO A 57 1.83 -24.67 -25.45
N PRO A 58 2.66 -25.51 -26.09
CA PRO A 58 3.37 -25.15 -27.33
C PRO A 58 2.45 -24.77 -28.48
N SER A 59 1.16 -25.13 -28.38
CA SER A 59 0.11 -24.81 -29.34
C SER A 59 -0.55 -23.45 -29.13
N THR A 60 -0.13 -22.69 -28.10
CA THR A 60 -0.70 -21.36 -27.84
C THR A 60 -0.18 -20.38 -28.89
N THR A 61 -1.04 -20.04 -29.85
CA THR A 61 -0.73 -19.07 -30.93
C THR A 61 -1.05 -17.63 -30.49
N GLU A 62 -1.66 -17.45 -29.32
CA GLU A 62 -2.02 -16.13 -28.83
C GLU A 62 -0.83 -15.41 -28.18
N PRO A 63 -0.64 -14.11 -28.49
CA PRO A 63 0.43 -13.33 -27.89
C PRO A 63 0.19 -13.16 -26.39
N ILE A 64 1.26 -13.34 -25.60
CA ILE A 64 1.21 -13.16 -24.15
C ILE A 64 1.31 -11.67 -23.82
N ASN A 65 0.40 -11.18 -22.99
CA ASN A 65 0.48 -9.84 -22.44
C ASN A 65 1.55 -9.78 -21.34
N LEU A 66 2.78 -9.45 -21.71
CA LEU A 66 3.90 -9.38 -20.78
C LEU A 66 3.72 -8.27 -19.72
N ASN A 67 3.05 -7.17 -20.08
CA ASN A 67 2.77 -6.10 -19.11
C ASN A 67 1.94 -6.61 -17.94
N GLU A 68 0.87 -7.35 -18.21
CA GLU A 68 0.02 -7.94 -17.17
C GLU A 68 0.81 -8.88 -16.26
N LYS A 69 1.68 -9.70 -16.83
CA LYS A 69 2.54 -10.62 -16.10
C LYS A 69 3.54 -9.88 -15.20
N ILE A 70 4.16 -8.82 -15.70
CA ILE A 70 5.10 -7.99 -14.93
C ILE A 70 4.35 -7.25 -13.82
N PHE A 71 3.16 -6.70 -14.07
CA PHE A 71 2.35 -6.09 -13.03
C PHE A 71 2.00 -7.09 -11.93
N THR A 72 1.60 -8.30 -12.28
CA THR A 72 1.31 -9.38 -11.31
C THR A 72 2.54 -9.70 -10.45
N LEU A 73 3.72 -9.79 -11.07
CA LEU A 73 4.99 -10.00 -10.35
C LEU A 73 5.26 -8.88 -9.35
N ILE A 74 5.18 -7.62 -9.81
CA ILE A 74 5.44 -6.45 -8.96
C ILE A 74 4.43 -6.38 -7.81
N ASP A 75 3.16 -6.63 -8.07
CA ASP A 75 2.11 -6.64 -7.05
C ASP A 75 2.34 -7.75 -6.02
N GLY A 76 2.68 -8.94 -6.46
CA GLY A 76 3.03 -10.07 -5.58
C GLY A 76 4.26 -9.76 -4.72
N PHE A 77 5.29 -9.15 -5.31
CA PHE A 77 6.49 -8.72 -4.60
C PHE A 77 6.17 -7.66 -3.53
N ILE A 78 5.50 -6.57 -3.90
CA ILE A 78 5.12 -5.50 -2.97
C ILE A 78 4.23 -6.05 -1.84
N GLY A 79 3.25 -6.88 -2.19
CA GLY A 79 2.38 -7.51 -1.20
C GLY A 79 3.15 -8.39 -0.21
N THR A 80 4.10 -9.19 -0.70
CA THR A 80 4.95 -10.04 0.15
C THR A 80 5.86 -9.21 1.04
N VAL A 81 6.47 -8.16 0.51
CA VAL A 81 7.35 -7.25 1.27
C VAL A 81 6.55 -6.48 2.33
N ALA A 82 5.35 -6.00 2.00
CA ALA A 82 4.54 -5.21 2.91
C ALA A 82 3.91 -6.05 4.02
N PHE A 83 3.27 -7.17 3.65
CA PHE A 83 2.41 -7.94 4.54
C PHE A 83 2.92 -9.35 4.87
N GLY A 84 4.04 -9.76 4.29
CA GLY A 84 4.55 -11.13 4.36
C GLY A 84 3.85 -12.06 3.38
N ARG A 85 4.18 -13.35 3.44
CA ARG A 85 3.59 -14.37 2.56
C ARG A 85 2.08 -14.43 2.70
N MET A 86 1.41 -14.32 1.56
CA MET A 86 -0.05 -14.35 1.48
C MET A 86 -0.52 -15.60 0.77
N SER A 87 -1.48 -16.31 1.38
CA SER A 87 -2.12 -17.49 0.79
C SER A 87 -3.60 -17.56 1.19
N GLY A 88 -4.39 -18.24 0.38
CA GLY A 88 -5.81 -18.47 0.66
C GLY A 88 -6.60 -17.17 0.88
N ALA A 89 -7.29 -17.08 2.02
CA ALA A 89 -8.15 -15.92 2.34
C ALA A 89 -7.38 -14.58 2.43
N LYS A 90 -6.09 -14.59 2.79
CA LYS A 90 -5.25 -13.37 2.82
C LYS A 90 -5.00 -12.87 1.40
N LEU A 91 -4.68 -13.75 0.47
CA LEU A 91 -4.45 -13.41 -0.92
C LEU A 91 -5.74 -12.86 -1.57
N LEU A 92 -6.89 -13.46 -1.29
CA LEU A 92 -8.17 -12.96 -1.79
C LEU A 92 -8.47 -11.54 -1.29
N LYS A 93 -8.26 -11.27 0.00
CA LYS A 93 -8.41 -9.93 0.57
C LYS A 93 -7.42 -8.93 -0.03
N TYR A 94 -6.20 -9.37 -0.31
CA TYR A 94 -5.20 -8.53 -0.97
C TYR A 94 -5.60 -8.17 -2.40
N ASN A 95 -6.14 -9.12 -3.16
CA ASN A 95 -6.63 -8.84 -4.51
C ASN A 95 -7.81 -7.84 -4.50
N MET A 96 -8.72 -7.95 -3.53
CA MET A 96 -9.78 -6.96 -3.33
C MET A 96 -9.19 -5.59 -2.99
N PHE A 97 -8.21 -5.53 -2.10
CA PHE A 97 -7.49 -4.29 -1.78
C PHE A 97 -6.84 -3.67 -3.01
N GLN A 98 -6.19 -4.46 -3.87
CA GLN A 98 -5.59 -3.97 -5.11
C GLN A 98 -6.61 -3.32 -6.04
N GLN A 99 -7.81 -3.87 -6.15
CA GLN A 99 -8.89 -3.28 -6.94
C GLN A 99 -9.31 -1.92 -6.37
N VAL A 100 -9.58 -1.85 -5.06
CA VAL A 100 -9.96 -0.60 -4.37
C VAL A 100 -8.84 0.43 -4.45
N PHE A 101 -7.59 -0.01 -4.31
CA PHE A 101 -6.43 0.86 -4.42
C PHE A 101 -6.24 1.41 -5.83
N SER A 102 -6.43 0.60 -6.86
CA SER A 102 -6.41 1.03 -8.26
C SER A 102 -7.51 2.08 -8.53
N GLU A 103 -8.71 1.85 -8.01
CA GLU A 103 -9.79 2.83 -8.10
C GLU A 103 -9.45 4.13 -7.36
N ALA A 104 -8.81 4.04 -6.19
CA ALA A 104 -8.32 5.20 -5.46
C ALA A 104 -7.32 6.03 -6.29
N MET A 105 -6.39 5.37 -7.00
CA MET A 105 -5.42 6.04 -7.86
C MET A 105 -6.10 6.76 -9.04
N VAL A 106 -7.08 6.12 -9.68
CA VAL A 106 -7.87 6.75 -10.74
C VAL A 106 -8.59 8.00 -10.23
N VAL A 107 -9.20 7.91 -9.05
CA VAL A 107 -9.94 9.04 -8.46
C VAL A 107 -8.99 10.13 -7.98
N LEU A 108 -7.80 9.79 -7.46
CA LEU A 108 -6.77 10.77 -7.09
C LEU A 108 -6.19 11.51 -8.31
N SER A 109 -6.10 10.84 -9.45
CA SER A 109 -5.64 11.47 -10.70
C SER A 109 -6.73 12.24 -11.42
N ALA A 110 -7.98 12.07 -11.03
CA ALA A 110 -9.10 12.84 -11.59
C ALA A 110 -9.07 14.27 -11.02
N PHE A 111 -9.06 15.24 -11.93
CA PHE A 111 -9.16 16.64 -11.55
C PHE A 111 -10.60 16.97 -11.11
N SER A 112 -10.73 17.69 -10.00
CA SER A 112 -11.99 18.25 -9.56
C SER A 112 -12.22 19.63 -10.20
N ALA A 113 -13.46 20.07 -10.32
CA ALA A 113 -13.75 21.44 -10.76
C ALA A 113 -13.14 22.48 -9.81
N GLN A 114 -12.97 22.12 -8.53
CA GLN A 114 -12.36 22.98 -7.53
C GLN A 114 -10.84 23.15 -7.73
N ASP A 115 -10.15 22.18 -8.36
CA ASP A 115 -8.72 22.31 -8.68
C ASP A 115 -8.48 23.37 -9.75
N PHE A 116 -9.41 23.51 -10.71
CA PHE A 116 -9.34 24.52 -11.77
C PHE A 116 -9.87 25.88 -11.33
N PHE A 117 -10.89 25.90 -10.48
CA PHE A 117 -11.60 27.11 -10.07
C PHE A 117 -11.76 27.19 -8.54
N PRO A 118 -10.67 27.30 -7.77
CA PRO A 118 -10.71 27.20 -6.30
C PRO A 118 -11.52 28.34 -5.64
N ALA A 119 -11.60 29.52 -6.28
CA ALA A 119 -12.32 30.68 -5.77
C ALA A 119 -13.82 30.68 -6.17
N SER A 120 -14.26 29.75 -7.02
CA SER A 120 -15.63 29.71 -7.51
C SER A 120 -16.53 28.88 -6.59
N PRO A 121 -17.65 29.41 -6.09
CA PRO A 121 -18.63 28.62 -5.36
C PRO A 121 -19.30 27.55 -6.24
N ILE A 122 -19.32 27.76 -7.55
CA ILE A 122 -19.93 26.85 -8.52
C ILE A 122 -19.10 25.54 -8.62
N SER A 123 -17.78 25.61 -8.49
CA SER A 123 -16.92 24.42 -8.56
C SER A 123 -17.26 23.39 -7.48
N ARG A 124 -17.55 23.85 -6.25
CA ARG A 124 -17.99 22.96 -5.15
C ARG A 124 -19.33 22.30 -5.45
N TRP A 125 -20.23 23.02 -6.11
CA TRP A 125 -21.53 22.51 -6.52
C TRP A 125 -21.39 21.42 -7.57
N VAL A 126 -20.51 21.65 -8.56
CA VAL A 126 -20.21 20.68 -9.62
C VAL A 126 -19.61 19.40 -9.02
N ASP A 127 -18.60 19.50 -8.17
CA ASP A 127 -17.95 18.35 -7.54
C ASP A 127 -18.93 17.57 -6.64
N ARG A 128 -19.81 18.27 -5.93
CA ARG A 128 -20.87 17.65 -5.13
C ARG A 128 -21.91 16.94 -6.00
N PHE A 129 -22.31 17.56 -7.12
CA PHE A 129 -23.27 16.97 -8.06
C PHE A 129 -22.70 15.73 -8.75
N LEU A 130 -21.40 15.74 -9.08
CA LEU A 130 -20.69 14.60 -9.62
C LEU A 130 -20.44 13.48 -8.59
N GLY A 131 -20.80 13.68 -7.34
CA GLY A 131 -20.66 12.70 -6.28
C GLY A 131 -19.20 12.35 -5.91
N LEU A 132 -18.24 13.17 -6.32
CA LEU A 132 -16.81 12.92 -6.09
C LEU A 132 -16.49 12.74 -4.61
N GLU A 133 -17.08 13.59 -3.76
CA GLU A 133 -16.84 13.51 -2.30
C GLU A 133 -17.37 12.19 -1.70
N ALA A 134 -18.53 11.72 -2.15
CA ALA A 134 -19.10 10.45 -1.69
C ALA A 134 -18.23 9.27 -2.15
N ARG A 135 -17.72 9.32 -3.38
CA ARG A 135 -16.83 8.31 -3.93
C ARG A 135 -15.50 8.28 -3.18
N TYR A 136 -14.89 9.43 -2.88
CA TYR A 136 -13.68 9.53 -2.06
C TYR A 136 -13.88 8.92 -0.67
N ARG A 137 -15.01 9.19 -0.03
CA ARG A 137 -15.31 8.64 1.31
C ARG A 137 -15.50 7.13 1.27
N ALA A 138 -16.21 6.60 0.27
CA ALA A 138 -16.40 5.16 0.11
C ALA A 138 -15.07 4.43 -0.04
N ILE A 139 -14.24 4.86 -0.99
CA ILE A 139 -12.90 4.28 -1.23
C ILE A 139 -12.02 4.37 0.03
N PHE A 140 -12.01 5.52 0.69
CA PHE A 140 -11.24 5.69 1.92
C PHE A 140 -11.70 4.74 3.02
N SER A 141 -13.01 4.55 3.20
CA SER A 141 -13.58 3.65 4.19
C SER A 141 -13.17 2.20 3.93
N GLU A 142 -13.15 1.77 2.67
CA GLU A 142 -12.74 0.41 2.31
C GLU A 142 -11.23 0.19 2.52
N LEU A 143 -10.39 1.14 2.12
CA LEU A 143 -8.95 1.09 2.37
C LEU A 143 -8.63 1.09 3.86
N ASP A 144 -9.30 1.94 4.64
CA ASP A 144 -9.12 2.01 6.08
C ASP A 144 -9.52 0.72 6.79
N ALA A 145 -10.65 0.13 6.40
CA ALA A 145 -11.10 -1.16 6.92
C ALA A 145 -10.11 -2.30 6.59
N TYR A 146 -9.51 -2.28 5.40
CA TYR A 146 -8.47 -3.23 5.03
C TYR A 146 -7.23 -3.06 5.92
N PHE A 147 -6.69 -1.85 6.06
CA PHE A 147 -5.52 -1.60 6.91
C PHE A 147 -5.80 -1.92 8.37
N GLU A 148 -6.99 -1.63 8.87
CA GLU A 148 -7.41 -2.00 10.23
C GLU A 148 -7.37 -3.52 10.42
N THR A 149 -7.88 -4.27 9.43
CA THR A 149 -7.85 -5.73 9.44
C THR A 149 -6.41 -6.26 9.44
N VAL A 150 -5.55 -5.71 8.58
CA VAL A 150 -4.14 -6.09 8.50
C VAL A 150 -3.44 -5.81 9.83
N LEU A 151 -3.56 -4.61 10.37
CA LEU A 151 -2.93 -4.24 11.64
C LEU A 151 -3.43 -5.12 12.80
N SER A 152 -4.73 -5.40 12.88
CA SER A 152 -5.29 -6.27 13.91
C SER A 152 -4.74 -7.70 13.83
N GLN A 153 -4.58 -8.26 12.63
CA GLN A 153 -3.98 -9.57 12.42
C GLN A 153 -2.52 -9.62 12.87
N HIS A 154 -1.75 -8.57 12.57
CA HIS A 154 -0.35 -8.47 12.98
C HIS A 154 -0.18 -8.20 14.49
N LEU A 155 -1.18 -7.62 15.13
CA LEU A 155 -1.18 -7.36 16.57
C LEU A 155 -1.74 -8.53 17.41
N SER A 156 -2.33 -9.54 16.78
CA SER A 156 -2.95 -10.68 17.48
C SER A 156 -1.93 -11.50 18.27
N PRO A 157 -2.18 -11.80 19.56
CA PRO A 157 -1.20 -12.46 20.44
C PRO A 157 -0.92 -13.93 20.12
N GLY A 158 -1.62 -14.54 19.16
CA GLY A 158 -1.45 -15.94 18.74
C GLY A 158 -0.77 -16.13 17.38
N ARG A 159 -0.24 -15.08 16.77
CA ARG A 159 0.42 -15.18 15.46
C ARG A 159 1.72 -15.99 15.57
N VAL A 160 1.73 -17.18 14.97
CA VAL A 160 2.98 -17.94 14.75
C VAL A 160 3.79 -17.17 13.70
N GLN A 161 4.80 -16.43 14.14
CA GLN A 161 5.74 -15.80 13.23
C GLN A 161 6.60 -16.89 12.60
N VAL A 162 6.37 -17.19 11.34
CA VAL A 162 7.32 -17.95 10.52
C VAL A 162 8.57 -17.07 10.37
N GLN A 163 9.74 -17.66 10.50
CA GLN A 163 11.01 -16.92 10.54
C GLN A 163 11.25 -16.02 9.32
N SER A 164 10.68 -16.38 8.16
CA SER A 164 10.68 -15.59 6.94
C SER A 164 9.68 -14.41 6.95
N ASP A 165 8.72 -14.39 7.87
CA ASP A 165 7.66 -13.39 7.98
C ASP A 165 8.05 -12.22 8.91
N ARG A 166 9.19 -12.33 9.62
CA ARG A 166 9.63 -11.31 10.60
C ARG A 166 10.12 -10.01 9.97
N ASP A 167 10.35 -10.02 8.68
CA ASP A 167 11.00 -8.90 7.97
C ASP A 167 10.03 -8.06 7.15
N ASN A 168 8.70 -8.36 7.16
CA ASN A 168 7.75 -7.54 6.42
C ASN A 168 7.61 -6.14 7.02
N LEU A 169 7.29 -5.17 6.15
CA LEU A 169 7.30 -3.75 6.52
C LEU A 169 6.28 -3.41 7.61
N VAL A 170 5.13 -4.09 7.64
CA VAL A 170 4.09 -3.87 8.65
C VAL A 170 4.58 -4.30 10.03
N ASP A 171 5.26 -5.44 10.15
CA ASP A 171 5.82 -5.89 11.43
C ASP A 171 6.92 -4.96 11.94
N VAL A 172 7.76 -4.44 11.04
CA VAL A 172 8.78 -3.43 11.39
C VAL A 172 8.11 -2.15 11.89
N LEU A 173 7.10 -1.65 11.19
CA LEU A 173 6.37 -0.44 11.60
C LEU A 173 5.68 -0.62 12.96
N ILE A 174 5.07 -1.79 13.21
CA ILE A 174 4.47 -2.11 14.51
C ILE A 174 5.52 -2.20 15.60
N GLY A 175 6.69 -2.78 15.31
CA GLY A 175 7.83 -2.83 16.23
C GLY A 175 8.30 -1.44 16.64
N LEU A 176 8.45 -0.56 15.67
CA LEU A 176 8.81 0.84 15.90
C LEU A 176 7.74 1.57 16.72
N TRP A 177 6.47 1.36 16.40
CA TRP A 177 5.36 1.96 17.14
C TRP A 177 5.32 1.52 18.60
N LYS A 178 5.54 0.23 18.88
CA LYS A 178 5.57 -0.31 20.25
C LYS A 178 6.83 0.07 21.02
N GLY A 179 7.97 0.22 20.33
CA GLY A 179 9.28 0.53 20.94
C GLY A 179 9.51 2.02 21.22
N GLN A 180 8.64 2.90 20.76
CA GLN A 180 8.79 4.33 20.99
C GLN A 180 8.46 4.70 22.45
N GLY A 181 9.47 5.19 23.15
CA GLY A 181 9.29 5.86 24.45
C GLY A 181 8.41 7.12 24.30
N LYS A 182 7.89 7.64 25.42
CA LYS A 182 6.86 8.71 25.54
C LYS A 182 7.08 10.03 24.77
N GLY A 183 8.07 10.14 23.85
CA GLY A 183 8.44 11.40 23.18
C GLY A 183 8.05 11.51 21.70
N GLN A 184 7.78 10.41 20.98
CA GLN A 184 7.39 10.44 19.57
C GLN A 184 6.14 9.60 19.35
N ALA A 185 4.98 10.23 19.47
CA ALA A 185 3.71 9.56 19.29
C ALA A 185 3.41 9.32 17.79
N VAL A 186 3.97 8.27 17.21
CA VAL A 186 3.45 7.71 15.96
C VAL A 186 2.10 7.09 16.28
N THR A 187 1.06 7.56 15.63
CA THR A 187 -0.30 7.06 15.85
C THR A 187 -0.59 5.89 14.90
N LYS A 188 -1.66 5.15 15.16
CA LYS A 188 -2.13 4.08 14.26
C LYS A 188 -2.45 4.61 12.86
N ASP A 189 -2.97 5.84 12.76
CA ASP A 189 -3.22 6.52 11.50
C ASP A 189 -1.92 6.83 10.74
N ASP A 190 -0.85 7.17 11.46
CA ASP A 190 0.46 7.38 10.84
C ASP A 190 1.02 6.08 10.25
N LEU A 191 0.80 4.93 10.91
CA LEU A 191 1.16 3.61 10.36
C LEU A 191 0.39 3.32 9.08
N LYS A 192 -0.94 3.49 9.08
CA LYS A 192 -1.79 3.29 7.90
C LYS A 192 -1.37 4.20 6.76
N ALA A 193 -1.07 5.48 7.05
CA ALA A 193 -0.61 6.45 6.07
C ALA A 193 0.74 6.04 5.43
N ILE A 194 1.68 5.52 6.23
CA ILE A 194 2.97 5.04 5.72
C ILE A 194 2.79 3.78 4.87
N ILE A 195 1.96 2.82 5.31
CA ILE A 195 1.66 1.61 4.55
C ILE A 195 1.05 1.99 3.20
N MET A 196 0.12 2.94 3.16
CA MET A 196 -0.52 3.40 1.94
C MET A 196 0.50 3.91 0.91
N VAL A 197 1.53 4.65 1.35
CA VAL A 197 2.59 5.17 0.45
C VAL A 197 3.37 4.06 -0.25
N ILE A 198 3.55 2.90 0.38
CA ILE A 198 4.27 1.76 -0.20
C ILE A 198 3.57 1.25 -1.48
N PHE A 199 2.26 1.39 -1.56
CA PHE A 199 1.46 0.97 -2.73
C PHE A 199 1.26 2.07 -3.77
N THR A 200 1.69 3.31 -3.49
CA THR A 200 1.64 4.40 -4.47
C THR A 200 2.75 4.19 -5.49
N LYS A 201 2.39 3.65 -6.65
CA LYS A 201 3.32 3.33 -7.77
C LYS A 201 3.56 4.54 -8.65
#